data_67877a3e46f8e606836b6c8d4e0715ed
#
_entry.id   67877a3e46f8e606836b6c8d4e0715ed
#
_cell.length_a   1.000
_cell.length_b   1.000
_cell.length_c   1.000
_cell.angle_alpha   90.00
_cell.angle_beta   90.00
_cell.angle_gamma   90.00
#
_symmetry.space_group_name_H-M   'P 1'
#
loop_
_entity.id
_entity.type
_entity.pdbx_description
1 polymer ?
#
loop_
_entity_poly.entity_id
_entity_poly.type
_entity_poly.pdbx_seq_one_letter_code
_entity_poly.pdbx_strand_id
1 'polypeptide(L)'
;MCIRDRYDEMVGRFHRVLARGRFDFTTSHRALGPFASCVVARGESATASTLAFEMFAHVRREEGVEEAFESDAALASAVSDFGRAYADALLRRPDVDPHERRLTQDASNPAIVPRAHVLDTVVRAACERDDWEPAREFLAALSSPYRDLA
;
A
#
# COMPACT_ATOMS: atom_id res chain seq x y z
N MET A 1 4.47 -24.54 13.72
CA MET A 1 3.79 -23.64 12.76
C MET A 1 4.66 -23.53 11.53
N CYS A 2 4.16 -23.94 10.37
CA CYS A 2 4.88 -23.93 9.07
C CYS A 2 5.15 -22.48 8.62
N ILE A 3 6.16 -22.26 7.78
CA ILE A 3 6.45 -20.93 7.19
C ILE A 3 5.24 -20.43 6.41
N ARG A 4 4.56 -21.31 5.70
CA ARG A 4 3.34 -21.02 4.94
C ARG A 4 2.21 -20.50 5.83
N ASP A 5 1.97 -21.15 6.98
CA ASP A 5 0.90 -20.76 7.90
C ASP A 5 1.11 -19.34 8.43
N ARG A 6 2.37 -18.96 8.70
CA ARG A 6 2.73 -17.61 9.16
C ARG A 6 2.56 -16.55 8.06
N TYR A 7 2.85 -16.93 6.82
CA TYR A 7 2.63 -16.04 5.67
C TYR A 7 1.14 -15.80 5.47
N ASP A 8 0.33 -16.85 5.45
CA ASP A 8 -1.12 -16.76 5.26
C ASP A 8 -1.79 -15.96 6.39
N GLU A 9 -1.32 -16.12 7.63
CA GLU A 9 -1.78 -15.30 8.76
C GLU A 9 -1.45 -13.83 8.58
N MET A 10 -0.22 -13.50 8.14
CA MET A 10 0.22 -12.13 7.91
C MET A 10 -0.60 -11.45 6.80
N VAL A 11 -0.78 -12.12 5.68
CA VAL A 11 -1.62 -11.66 4.56
C VAL A 11 -3.06 -11.45 5.03
N GLY A 12 -3.59 -12.38 5.82
CA GLY A 12 -4.93 -12.26 6.40
C GLY A 12 -5.08 -11.05 7.32
N ARG A 13 -4.06 -10.72 8.14
CA ARG A 13 -4.04 -9.50 8.98
C ARG A 13 -4.07 -8.26 8.12
N PHE A 14 -3.23 -8.18 7.10
CA PHE A 14 -3.17 -7.06 6.17
C PHE A 14 -4.52 -6.84 5.46
N HIS A 15 -5.10 -7.89 4.89
CA HIS A 15 -6.37 -7.79 4.19
C HIS A 15 -7.54 -7.37 5.12
N ARG A 16 -7.52 -7.78 6.40
CA ARG A 16 -8.51 -7.29 7.37
C ARG A 16 -8.41 -5.79 7.60
N VAL A 17 -7.19 -5.25 7.68
CA VAL A 17 -6.97 -3.80 7.78
C VAL A 17 -7.48 -3.10 6.53
N LEU A 18 -7.14 -3.61 5.33
CA LEU A 18 -7.59 -3.01 4.07
C LEU A 18 -9.12 -2.96 3.96
N ALA A 19 -9.78 -4.08 4.26
CA ALA A 19 -11.24 -4.19 4.16
C ALA A 19 -11.95 -3.28 5.17
N ARG A 20 -11.48 -3.24 6.43
CA ARG A 20 -12.10 -2.44 7.48
C ARG A 20 -11.88 -0.95 7.28
N GLY A 21 -10.67 -0.55 6.94
CA GLY A 21 -10.31 0.86 6.69
C GLY A 21 -10.69 1.35 5.29
N ARG A 22 -11.23 0.48 4.43
CA ARG A 22 -11.50 0.77 3.01
C ARG A 22 -10.29 1.34 2.28
N PHE A 23 -9.10 0.85 2.64
CA PHE A 23 -7.87 1.30 2.02
C PHE A 23 -7.73 0.74 0.61
N ASP A 24 -7.12 1.52 -0.25
CA ASP A 24 -6.79 1.07 -1.60
C ASP A 24 -5.79 -0.08 -1.59
N PHE A 25 -6.15 -1.18 -2.23
CA PHE A 25 -5.36 -2.40 -2.27
C PHE A 25 -3.96 -2.16 -2.86
N THR A 26 -3.91 -1.55 -4.03
CA THR A 26 -2.66 -1.36 -4.79
C THR A 26 -1.70 -0.41 -4.07
N THR A 27 -2.20 0.76 -3.68
CA THR A 27 -1.40 1.77 -2.98
C THR A 27 -0.90 1.25 -1.63
N SER A 28 -1.73 0.47 -0.92
CA SER A 28 -1.34 -0.13 0.36
C SER A 28 -0.21 -1.15 0.20
N HIS A 29 -0.24 -2.00 -0.83
CA HIS A 29 0.85 -2.94 -1.10
C HIS A 29 2.15 -2.23 -1.45
N ARG A 30 2.08 -1.13 -2.21
CA ARG A 30 3.26 -0.32 -2.51
C ARG A 30 3.83 0.36 -1.26
N ALA A 31 2.97 0.85 -0.37
CA ALA A 31 3.38 1.50 0.88
C ALA A 31 4.13 0.56 1.85
N LEU A 32 4.00 -0.77 1.69
CA LEU A 32 4.78 -1.72 2.48
C LEU A 32 6.29 -1.61 2.25
N GLY A 33 6.75 -1.16 1.08
CA GLY A 33 8.16 -0.97 0.78
C GLY A 33 8.82 0.10 1.68
N PRO A 34 8.35 1.36 1.66
CA PRO A 34 8.81 2.40 2.58
C PRO A 34 8.68 2.01 4.05
N PHE A 35 7.55 1.41 4.45
CA PHE A 35 7.35 0.92 5.81
C PHE A 35 8.44 -0.07 6.23
N ALA A 36 8.72 -1.08 5.40
CA ALA A 36 9.75 -2.08 5.66
C ALA A 36 11.13 -1.44 5.81
N SER A 37 11.47 -0.48 4.94
CA SER A 37 12.73 0.26 5.01
C SER A 37 12.87 1.03 6.33
N CYS A 38 11.81 1.71 6.78
CA CYS A 38 11.80 2.43 8.05
C CYS A 38 11.96 1.50 9.27
N VAL A 39 11.28 0.35 9.27
CA VAL A 39 11.40 -0.65 10.36
C VAL A 39 12.82 -1.20 10.45
N VAL A 40 13.39 -1.60 9.31
CA VAL A 40 14.75 -2.17 9.29
C VAL A 40 15.80 -1.13 9.67
N ALA A 41 15.67 0.12 9.23
CA ALA A 41 16.58 1.20 9.59
C ALA A 41 16.57 1.51 11.09
N ARG A 42 15.43 1.38 11.76
CA ARG A 42 15.30 1.58 13.21
C ARG A 42 15.73 0.36 14.04
N GLY A 43 15.71 -0.82 13.44
CA GLY A 43 16.14 -2.07 14.07
C GLY A 43 15.26 -2.57 15.23
N GLU A 44 14.07 -1.99 15.39
CA GLU A 44 13.16 -2.33 16.50
C GLU A 44 11.69 -2.34 16.05
N SER A 45 10.90 -3.19 16.70
CA SER A 45 9.44 -3.27 16.45
C SER A 45 8.62 -2.33 17.35
N ALA A 46 9.24 -1.66 18.31
CA ALA A 46 8.53 -0.81 19.28
C ALA A 46 7.76 0.34 18.62
N THR A 47 8.32 0.91 17.55
CA THR A 47 7.71 2.00 16.77
C THR A 47 6.85 1.52 15.60
N ALA A 48 6.75 0.20 15.39
CA ALA A 48 6.08 -0.35 14.20
C ALA A 48 4.58 -0.02 14.14
N SER A 49 3.91 0.07 15.29
CA SER A 49 2.51 0.50 15.32
C SER A 49 2.34 1.92 14.79
N THR A 50 3.16 2.87 15.27
CA THR A 50 3.13 4.27 14.81
C THR A 50 3.42 4.37 13.31
N LEU A 51 4.47 3.67 12.85
CA LEU A 51 4.80 3.62 11.41
C LEU A 51 3.67 3.02 10.56
N ALA A 52 2.94 2.02 11.08
CA ALA A 52 1.80 1.45 10.37
C ALA A 52 0.64 2.46 10.27
N PHE A 53 0.36 3.22 11.32
CA PHE A 53 -0.63 4.31 11.27
C PHE A 53 -0.23 5.38 10.25
N GLU A 54 1.02 5.84 10.26
CA GLU A 54 1.54 6.81 9.30
C GLU A 54 1.43 6.29 7.86
N MET A 55 1.76 5.02 7.62
CA MET A 55 1.64 4.37 6.33
C MET A 55 0.19 4.38 5.83
N PHE A 56 -0.77 3.93 6.65
CA PHE A 56 -2.17 3.89 6.24
C PHE A 56 -2.81 5.27 6.13
N ALA A 57 -2.40 6.23 6.96
CA ALA A 57 -2.81 7.62 6.82
C ALA A 57 -2.37 8.19 5.47
N HIS A 58 -1.11 7.93 5.07
CA HIS A 58 -0.59 8.35 3.76
C HIS A 58 -1.34 7.70 2.58
N VAL A 59 -1.69 6.41 2.68
CA VAL A 59 -2.42 5.69 1.64
C VAL A 59 -3.81 6.27 1.40
N ARG A 60 -4.51 6.68 2.44
CA ARG A 60 -5.89 7.15 2.32
C ARG A 60 -6.02 8.52 1.69
N ARG A 61 -5.06 9.43 1.87
CA ARG A 61 -5.01 10.81 1.31
C ARG A 61 -6.29 11.65 1.47
N GLU A 62 -7.27 11.18 2.22
CA GLU A 62 -8.55 11.87 2.46
C GLU A 62 -8.49 12.61 3.80
N GLU A 63 -9.15 13.75 3.89
CA GLU A 63 -9.40 14.42 5.16
C GLU A 63 -10.16 13.50 6.10
N GLY A 64 -9.82 13.51 7.40
CA GLY A 64 -10.52 12.71 8.41
C GLY A 64 -9.98 11.30 8.65
N VAL A 65 -8.76 10.98 8.19
CA VAL A 65 -8.13 9.66 8.44
C VAL A 65 -7.84 9.46 9.93
N GLU A 66 -7.38 10.49 10.62
CA GLU A 66 -7.12 10.44 12.06
C GLU A 66 -8.42 10.18 12.83
N GLU A 67 -9.49 10.86 12.46
CA GLU A 67 -10.83 10.64 13.01
C GLU A 67 -11.33 9.20 12.78
N ALA A 68 -10.98 8.59 11.64
CA ALA A 68 -11.35 7.20 11.37
C ALA A 68 -10.64 6.21 12.30
N PHE A 69 -9.39 6.46 12.67
CA PHE A 69 -8.67 5.65 13.66
C PHE A 69 -9.17 5.91 15.08
N GLU A 70 -9.54 7.15 15.40
CA GLU A 70 -10.09 7.51 16.71
C GLU A 70 -11.50 6.94 16.89
N SER A 71 -12.33 6.95 15.86
CA SER A 71 -13.70 6.46 15.90
C SER A 71 -13.85 4.94 15.80
N ASP A 72 -12.87 4.22 15.23
CA ASP A 72 -12.87 2.77 15.08
C ASP A 72 -11.70 2.11 15.82
N ALA A 73 -11.87 1.86 17.12
CA ALA A 73 -10.87 1.21 17.96
C ALA A 73 -10.44 -0.18 17.45
N ALA A 74 -11.32 -0.89 16.73
CA ALA A 74 -10.98 -2.19 16.17
C ALA A 74 -10.12 -2.05 14.89
N LEU A 75 -10.29 -0.98 14.11
CA LEU A 75 -9.36 -0.63 13.02
C LEU A 75 -7.99 -0.26 13.59
N ALA A 76 -7.96 0.60 14.61
CA ALA A 76 -6.72 0.98 15.27
C ALA A 76 -5.95 -0.23 15.83
N SER A 77 -6.65 -1.15 16.51
CA SER A 77 -6.06 -2.40 16.97
C SER A 77 -5.51 -3.26 15.84
N ALA A 78 -6.29 -3.42 14.74
CA ALA A 78 -5.86 -4.22 13.60
C ALA A 78 -4.62 -3.65 12.91
N VAL A 79 -4.53 -2.31 12.76
CA VAL A 79 -3.36 -1.62 12.20
C VAL A 79 -2.13 -1.85 13.08
N SER A 80 -2.29 -1.66 14.40
CA SER A 80 -1.22 -1.88 15.37
C SER A 80 -0.72 -3.33 15.37
N ASP A 81 -1.63 -4.29 15.36
CA ASP A 81 -1.30 -5.73 15.36
C ASP A 81 -0.61 -6.15 14.07
N PHE A 82 -1.07 -5.63 12.92
CA PHE A 82 -0.42 -5.85 11.65
C PHE A 82 0.99 -5.26 11.64
N GLY A 83 1.14 -3.99 12.04
CA GLY A 83 2.42 -3.28 12.04
C GLY A 83 3.49 -4.02 12.86
N ARG A 84 3.15 -4.44 14.07
CA ARG A 84 4.05 -5.22 14.95
C ARG A 84 4.40 -6.56 14.33
N ALA A 85 3.40 -7.33 13.90
CA ALA A 85 3.62 -8.66 13.35
C ALA A 85 4.47 -8.62 12.07
N TYR A 86 4.28 -7.61 11.22
CA TYR A 86 5.07 -7.44 10.00
C TYR A 86 6.49 -6.99 10.32
N ALA A 87 6.69 -6.05 11.25
CA ALA A 87 8.01 -5.65 11.71
C ALA A 87 8.80 -6.82 12.31
N ASP A 88 8.18 -7.62 13.16
CA ASP A 88 8.82 -8.83 13.72
C ASP A 88 9.23 -9.82 12.63
N ALA A 89 8.42 -9.96 11.57
CA ALA A 89 8.76 -10.83 10.45
C ALA A 89 9.94 -10.28 9.63
N LEU A 90 10.01 -8.96 9.45
CA LEU A 90 11.12 -8.29 8.76
C LEU A 90 12.44 -8.43 9.53
N LEU A 91 12.42 -8.18 10.84
CA LEU A 91 13.60 -8.21 11.68
C LEU A 91 14.18 -9.63 11.89
N ARG A 92 13.37 -10.68 11.67
CA ARG A 92 13.86 -12.07 11.63
C ARG A 92 14.65 -12.42 10.37
N ARG A 93 14.67 -11.56 9.38
CA ARG A 93 15.37 -11.74 8.10
C ARG A 93 16.33 -10.58 7.84
N PRO A 94 17.34 -10.38 8.71
CA PRO A 94 18.33 -9.31 8.57
C PRO A 94 19.24 -9.50 7.33
N ASP A 95 19.23 -10.71 6.76
CA ASP A 95 19.98 -11.10 5.57
C ASP A 95 19.44 -10.47 4.28
N VAL A 96 18.23 -9.95 4.29
CA VAL A 96 17.62 -9.33 3.11
C VAL A 96 17.84 -7.82 3.11
N ASP A 97 18.58 -7.33 2.12
CA ASP A 97 18.79 -5.90 1.93
C ASP A 97 17.44 -5.14 1.78
N PRO A 98 17.19 -4.11 2.58
CA PRO A 98 15.97 -3.30 2.49
C PRO A 98 15.76 -2.67 1.11
N HIS A 99 16.83 -2.28 0.44
CA HIS A 99 16.78 -1.70 -0.89
C HIS A 99 16.35 -2.73 -1.94
N GLU A 100 16.95 -3.91 -1.95
CA GLU A 100 16.57 -5.01 -2.86
C GLU A 100 15.13 -5.46 -2.61
N ARG A 101 14.71 -5.52 -1.34
CA ARG A 101 13.32 -5.81 -0.97
C ARG A 101 12.36 -4.79 -1.57
N ARG A 102 12.68 -3.50 -1.45
CA ARG A 102 11.88 -2.43 -2.01
C ARG A 102 11.78 -2.53 -3.53
N LEU A 103 12.88 -2.73 -4.23
CA LEU A 103 12.89 -2.93 -5.68
C LEU A 103 12.01 -4.09 -6.11
N THR A 104 12.07 -5.22 -5.39
CA THR A 104 11.23 -6.39 -5.66
C THR A 104 9.74 -6.09 -5.43
N GLN A 105 9.41 -5.36 -4.38
CA GLN A 105 8.03 -4.96 -4.10
C GLN A 105 7.51 -3.98 -5.16
N ASP A 106 8.29 -2.98 -5.54
CA ASP A 106 7.91 -2.00 -6.56
C ASP A 106 7.75 -2.65 -7.94
N ALA A 107 8.58 -3.65 -8.27
CA ALA A 107 8.45 -4.43 -9.50
C ALA A 107 7.24 -5.39 -9.51
N SER A 108 6.71 -5.74 -8.33
CA SER A 108 5.58 -6.67 -8.19
C SER A 108 4.24 -5.96 -7.97
N ASN A 109 4.27 -4.71 -7.51
CA ASN A 109 3.09 -3.93 -7.18
C ASN A 109 3.01 -2.70 -8.10
N PRO A 110 2.06 -2.64 -9.04
CA PRO A 110 1.97 -1.51 -9.96
C PRO A 110 1.65 -0.21 -9.24
N ALA A 111 2.26 0.90 -9.68
CA ALA A 111 1.94 2.25 -9.22
C ALA A 111 0.63 2.76 -9.83
N ILE A 112 0.35 2.27 -11.04
CA ILE A 112 -0.80 2.71 -11.84
C ILE A 112 -1.66 1.50 -12.17
N VAL A 113 -2.96 1.60 -11.80
CA VAL A 113 -3.96 0.59 -12.12
C VAL A 113 -5.13 1.26 -12.81
N PRO A 114 -5.63 0.72 -13.93
CA PRO A 114 -6.80 1.27 -14.60
C PRO A 114 -8.02 1.16 -13.68
N ARG A 115 -8.54 2.32 -13.28
CA ARG A 115 -9.74 2.42 -12.43
C ARG A 115 -10.93 2.84 -13.27
N ALA A 116 -12.08 2.26 -12.99
CA ALA A 116 -13.29 2.50 -13.76
C ALA A 116 -13.66 3.99 -13.90
N HIS A 117 -13.54 4.79 -12.84
CA HIS A 117 -13.84 6.22 -12.87
C HIS A 117 -12.85 7.02 -13.72
N VAL A 118 -11.57 6.64 -13.73
CA VAL A 118 -10.55 7.28 -14.59
C VAL A 118 -10.82 6.91 -16.04
N LEU A 119 -11.10 5.63 -16.30
CA LEU A 119 -11.42 5.15 -17.64
C LEU A 119 -12.69 5.82 -18.18
N ASP A 120 -13.74 5.97 -17.39
CA ASP A 120 -14.97 6.69 -17.76
C ASP A 120 -14.67 8.15 -18.16
N THR A 121 -13.83 8.85 -17.40
CA THR A 121 -13.40 10.21 -17.72
C THR A 121 -12.66 10.29 -19.05
N VAL A 122 -11.75 9.37 -19.30
CA VAL A 122 -10.98 9.27 -20.55
C VAL A 122 -11.90 8.99 -21.75
N VAL A 123 -12.82 8.02 -21.59
CA VAL A 123 -13.78 7.65 -22.64
C VAL A 123 -14.72 8.82 -22.95
N ARG A 124 -15.23 9.52 -21.94
CA ARG A 124 -16.08 10.72 -22.16
C ARG A 124 -15.34 11.84 -22.87
N ALA A 125 -14.07 12.08 -22.53
CA ALA A 125 -13.26 13.08 -23.24
C ALA A 125 -13.20 12.78 -24.73
N ALA A 126 -12.87 11.53 -25.09
CA ALA A 126 -12.77 11.09 -26.48
C ALA A 126 -14.13 11.12 -27.21
N CYS A 127 -15.20 10.56 -26.59
CA CYS A 127 -16.48 10.39 -27.28
C CYS A 127 -17.32 11.67 -27.35
N GLU A 128 -17.29 12.52 -26.30
CA GLU A 128 -18.16 13.69 -26.21
C GLU A 128 -17.49 14.97 -26.71
N ARG A 129 -16.15 15.06 -26.63
CA ARG A 129 -15.39 16.27 -26.97
C ARG A 129 -14.38 16.08 -28.08
N ASP A 130 -14.26 14.88 -28.65
CA ASP A 130 -13.21 14.49 -29.60
C ASP A 130 -11.78 14.79 -29.08
N ASP A 131 -11.64 14.76 -27.75
CA ASP A 131 -10.38 15.01 -27.04
C ASP A 131 -9.70 13.68 -26.69
N TRP A 132 -8.71 13.31 -27.50
CA TRP A 132 -7.96 12.06 -27.36
C TRP A 132 -6.70 12.19 -26.50
N GLU A 133 -6.36 13.39 -26.03
CA GLU A 133 -5.13 13.59 -25.25
C GLU A 133 -5.16 12.82 -23.92
N PRO A 134 -6.26 12.85 -23.11
CA PRO A 134 -6.33 12.04 -21.89
C PRO A 134 -6.17 10.53 -22.15
N ALA A 135 -6.65 10.04 -23.31
CA ALA A 135 -6.48 8.63 -23.68
C ALA A 135 -5.01 8.28 -23.98
N ARG A 136 -4.29 9.17 -24.67
CA ARG A 136 -2.86 8.97 -24.97
C ARG A 136 -2.03 9.01 -23.68
N GLU A 137 -2.27 9.98 -22.81
CA GLU A 137 -1.59 10.08 -21.51
C GLU A 137 -1.85 8.83 -20.63
N PHE A 138 -3.10 8.39 -20.58
CA PHE A 138 -3.48 7.20 -19.82
C PHE A 138 -2.82 5.93 -20.35
N LEU A 139 -2.79 5.74 -21.68
CA LEU A 139 -2.11 4.61 -22.31
C LEU A 139 -0.59 4.67 -22.10
N ALA A 140 0.00 5.85 -22.18
CA ALA A 140 1.43 6.04 -21.87
C ALA A 140 1.75 5.66 -20.42
N ALA A 141 0.92 6.08 -19.47
CA ALA A 141 1.06 5.70 -18.07
C ALA A 141 0.92 4.18 -17.85
N LEU A 142 -0.06 3.54 -18.48
CA LEU A 142 -0.27 2.09 -18.41
C LEU A 142 0.82 1.26 -19.10
N SER A 143 1.58 1.85 -20.03
CA SER A 143 2.70 1.16 -20.68
C SER A 143 3.90 0.93 -19.73
N SER A 144 3.95 1.64 -18.60
CA SER A 144 4.98 1.52 -17.56
C SER A 144 4.38 1.51 -16.16
N PRO A 145 3.50 0.53 -15.83
CA PRO A 145 2.63 0.58 -14.67
C PRO A 145 3.38 0.48 -13.33
N TYR A 146 4.63 0.05 -13.34
CA TYR A 146 5.48 -0.12 -12.15
C TYR A 146 6.38 1.09 -11.84
N ARG A 147 6.36 2.11 -12.71
CA ARG A 147 7.11 3.35 -12.47
C ARG A 147 6.25 4.34 -11.69
N ASP A 148 6.86 5.02 -10.73
CA ASP A 148 6.23 6.16 -10.09
C ASP A 148 6.08 7.28 -11.12
N LEU A 149 4.92 7.94 -11.10
CA LEU A 149 4.74 9.18 -11.85
C LEU A 149 5.60 10.26 -11.19
N ALA A 150 6.49 10.86 -11.97
CA ALA A 150 7.34 11.96 -11.53
C ALA A 150 6.51 13.22 -11.21
#